data_d35f45f804d2c3d4e23b4a3fcfff5ddb
#
_entry.id   d35f45f804d2c3d4e23b4a3fcfff5ddb
#
_cell.length_a   1.000
_cell.length_b   1.000
_cell.length_c   1.000
_cell.angle_alpha   90.00
_cell.angle_beta   90.00
_cell.angle_gamma   90.00
#
_symmetry.space_group_name_H-M   'P 1'
#
loop_
_entity.id
_entity.type
_entity.pdbx_description
1 polymer ?
#
loop_
_entity_poly.entity_id
_entity_poly.type
_entity_poly.pdbx_seq_one_letter_code
_entity_poly.pdbx_strand_id
1 'polypeptide(L)'
;MTVELVSRAVEIDVGGLEVAGATDRGTVRTENQDAWDAGPRAKGVVLALADGMGGHVGGRESAEAAIEAAMHSLAADWPPDRALTAAVHDASAAVAGVRDLIGGDPGTTLVLACIEDDHAVIANVGDSRAYLIRGGTAQQLTNDHSWVGDELRAGRLNANEARHHPRRNTITRAVMGDPVEPEIFDVPLRPGDAVLLCSDGVWEPLTDEMLGELLTVDGPLARTLERLCEAALDAGGRDNVTAAAARVR
;
A
#
# COMPACT_ATOMS: atom_id res chain seq x y z
N MET A 1 6.97 -13.95 -22.90
CA MET A 1 5.64 -13.37 -22.69
C MET A 1 5.89 -12.00 -22.11
N THR A 2 5.49 -10.96 -22.80
CA THR A 2 5.61 -9.59 -22.28
C THR A 2 4.55 -9.46 -21.20
N VAL A 3 4.98 -9.31 -19.95
CA VAL A 3 4.08 -8.99 -18.83
C VAL A 3 3.67 -7.53 -19.05
N GLU A 4 2.38 -7.26 -19.04
CA GLU A 4 1.86 -5.92 -19.30
C GLU A 4 1.89 -5.16 -17.97
N LEU A 5 2.92 -4.33 -17.80
CA LEU A 5 2.98 -3.38 -16.68
C LEU A 5 1.92 -2.31 -16.90
N VAL A 6 0.95 -2.23 -16.01
CA VAL A 6 -0.08 -1.19 -16.04
C VAL A 6 0.33 -0.06 -15.10
N SER A 7 0.94 0.98 -15.64
CA SER A 7 1.19 2.22 -14.89
C SER A 7 0.09 3.24 -15.18
N ARG A 8 -0.32 3.97 -14.17
CA ARG A 8 -1.28 5.07 -14.29
C ARG A 8 -0.74 6.30 -13.56
N ALA A 9 -0.43 7.34 -14.31
CA ALA A 9 -0.27 8.67 -13.72
C ALA A 9 -1.66 9.27 -13.48
N VAL A 10 -1.92 9.71 -12.26
CA VAL A 10 -3.13 10.45 -11.91
C VAL A 10 -2.75 11.91 -11.84
N GLU A 11 -3.25 12.73 -12.77
CA GLU A 11 -3.08 14.17 -12.69
C GLU A 11 -4.08 14.74 -11.68
N ILE A 12 -3.58 15.08 -10.50
CA ILE A 12 -4.35 15.76 -9.46
C ILE A 12 -3.71 17.12 -9.25
N ASP A 13 -4.40 18.16 -9.65
CA ASP A 13 -3.96 19.56 -9.48
C ASP A 13 -4.45 20.10 -8.13
N VAL A 14 -3.82 19.66 -7.06
CA VAL A 14 -4.06 20.13 -5.69
C VAL A 14 -2.71 20.31 -5.00
N GLY A 15 -2.40 21.53 -4.55
CA GLY A 15 -1.31 21.79 -3.62
C GLY A 15 0.10 21.45 -4.10
N GLY A 16 0.36 21.33 -5.41
CA GLY A 16 1.70 20.99 -5.91
C GLY A 16 2.10 19.53 -5.69
N LEU A 17 1.13 18.64 -5.48
CA LEU A 17 1.37 17.21 -5.35
C LEU A 17 1.38 16.52 -6.71
N GLU A 18 2.41 15.70 -6.97
CA GLU A 18 2.47 14.77 -8.10
C GLU A 18 2.11 13.37 -7.61
N VAL A 19 1.09 12.75 -8.23
CA VAL A 19 0.56 11.45 -7.81
C VAL A 19 0.65 10.44 -8.95
N ALA A 20 1.09 9.23 -8.63
CA ALA A 20 1.15 8.11 -9.58
C ALA A 20 1.03 6.76 -8.89
N GLY A 21 0.76 5.72 -9.67
CA GLY A 21 0.85 4.34 -9.22
C GLY A 21 1.18 3.42 -10.39
N ALA A 22 1.74 2.26 -10.06
CA ALA A 22 2.08 1.20 -10.98
C ALA A 22 1.72 -0.15 -10.36
N THR A 23 1.23 -1.08 -11.17
CA THR A 23 0.91 -2.44 -10.73
C THR A 23 1.31 -3.44 -11.82
N ASP A 24 1.78 -4.60 -11.40
CA ASP A 24 2.12 -5.71 -12.28
C ASP A 24 1.69 -7.04 -11.64
N ARG A 25 1.16 -7.94 -12.44
CA ARG A 25 0.77 -9.28 -11.98
C ARG A 25 1.96 -10.13 -11.54
N GLY A 26 3.15 -9.77 -11.96
CA GLY A 26 4.34 -10.60 -11.80
C GLY A 26 4.40 -11.78 -12.75
N THR A 27 5.49 -12.53 -12.64
CA THR A 27 5.81 -13.63 -13.56
C THR A 27 5.30 -14.99 -13.09
N VAL A 28 4.90 -15.12 -11.83
CA VAL A 28 4.53 -16.40 -11.20
C VAL A 28 3.03 -16.51 -10.98
N ARG A 29 2.38 -15.44 -10.55
CA ARG A 29 0.93 -15.42 -10.28
C ARG A 29 0.12 -15.50 -11.59
N THR A 30 -1.05 -16.10 -11.54
CA THR A 30 -1.99 -16.18 -12.68
C THR A 30 -2.92 -14.98 -12.76
N GLU A 31 -3.09 -14.28 -11.64
CA GLU A 31 -3.97 -13.12 -11.47
C GLU A 31 -3.26 -12.03 -10.65
N ASN A 32 -3.61 -10.78 -10.91
CA ASN A 32 -3.24 -9.68 -10.03
C ASN A 32 -4.35 -9.50 -9.00
N GLN A 33 -4.03 -9.71 -7.73
CA GLN A 33 -4.94 -9.55 -6.59
C GLN A 33 -4.69 -8.25 -5.83
N ASP A 34 -3.67 -7.48 -6.21
CA ASP A 34 -3.45 -6.13 -5.71
C ASP A 34 -4.40 -5.13 -6.36
N ALA A 35 -4.80 -4.13 -5.61
CA ALA A 35 -5.53 -2.97 -6.10
C ALA A 35 -4.97 -1.67 -5.51
N TRP A 36 -5.07 -0.58 -6.27
CA TRP A 36 -4.74 0.75 -5.79
C TRP A 36 -5.60 1.81 -6.46
N ASP A 37 -5.81 2.92 -5.78
CA ASP A 37 -6.42 4.12 -6.36
C ASP A 37 -5.90 5.39 -5.67
N ALA A 38 -6.16 6.53 -6.30
CA ALA A 38 -5.83 7.84 -5.80
C ALA A 38 -6.88 8.85 -6.24
N GLY A 39 -7.16 9.82 -5.40
CA GLY A 39 -8.15 10.83 -5.70
C GLY A 39 -7.87 12.17 -5.02
N PRO A 40 -8.53 13.26 -5.51
CA PRO A 40 -8.45 14.56 -4.85
C PRO A 40 -9.22 14.54 -3.54
N ARG A 41 -8.73 15.34 -2.59
CA ARG A 41 -9.40 15.69 -1.34
C ARG A 41 -9.41 17.21 -1.20
N ALA A 42 -10.25 17.78 -0.31
CA ALA A 42 -10.43 19.22 -0.17
C ALA A 42 -9.12 20.02 0.00
N LYS A 43 -8.11 19.45 0.66
CA LYS A 43 -6.81 20.09 0.93
C LYS A 43 -5.61 19.27 0.46
N GLY A 44 -5.80 18.31 -0.43
CA GLY A 44 -4.71 17.44 -0.85
C GLY A 44 -5.20 16.25 -1.66
N VAL A 45 -4.58 15.11 -1.43
CA VAL A 45 -4.86 13.87 -2.14
C VAL A 45 -5.03 12.70 -1.17
N VAL A 46 -5.72 11.66 -1.62
CA VAL A 46 -5.77 10.37 -0.96
C VAL A 46 -5.09 9.32 -1.83
N LEU A 47 -4.40 8.40 -1.17
CA LEU A 47 -3.89 7.18 -1.77
C LEU A 47 -4.47 5.98 -1.04
N ALA A 48 -4.75 4.91 -1.77
CA ALA A 48 -5.19 3.64 -1.24
C ALA A 48 -4.49 2.49 -1.96
N LEU A 49 -4.04 1.48 -1.22
CA LEU A 49 -3.46 0.26 -1.75
C LEU A 49 -3.92 -0.94 -0.90
N ALA A 50 -4.26 -2.02 -1.57
CA ALA A 50 -4.74 -3.27 -0.99
C ALA A 50 -4.07 -4.46 -1.69
N ASP A 51 -3.63 -5.45 -0.92
CA ASP A 51 -3.08 -6.72 -1.37
C ASP A 51 -4.07 -7.82 -0.98
N GLY A 52 -4.69 -8.39 -2.00
CA GLY A 52 -5.78 -9.36 -1.84
C GLY A 52 -5.28 -10.76 -1.47
N MET A 53 -5.87 -11.34 -0.45
CA MET A 53 -5.56 -12.69 0.03
C MET A 53 -6.80 -13.57 0.04
N GLY A 54 -6.62 -14.89 -0.09
CA GLY A 54 -7.74 -15.84 -0.12
C GLY A 54 -7.47 -17.10 -0.93
N GLY A 55 -6.20 -17.35 -1.24
CA GLY A 55 -5.76 -18.53 -1.97
C GLY A 55 -6.04 -18.44 -3.47
N HIS A 56 -7.21 -18.85 -3.95
CA HIS A 56 -7.56 -18.84 -5.38
C HIS A 56 -8.91 -18.17 -5.66
N VAL A 57 -9.64 -17.73 -4.64
CA VAL A 57 -10.99 -17.17 -4.80
C VAL A 57 -11.17 -15.98 -3.87
N GLY A 58 -11.47 -14.81 -4.43
CA GLY A 58 -11.94 -13.66 -3.69
C GLY A 58 -10.88 -12.66 -3.22
N GLY A 59 -9.59 -12.92 -3.42
CA GLY A 59 -8.54 -11.96 -3.05
C GLY A 59 -8.66 -10.67 -3.85
N ARG A 60 -8.72 -10.76 -5.18
CA ARG A 60 -8.91 -9.60 -6.06
C ARG A 60 -10.20 -8.85 -5.75
N GLU A 61 -11.33 -9.56 -5.66
CA GLU A 61 -12.62 -8.97 -5.36
C GLU A 61 -12.62 -8.27 -4.00
N SER A 62 -11.91 -8.81 -3.01
CA SER A 62 -11.77 -8.17 -1.70
C SER A 62 -10.91 -6.90 -1.77
N ALA A 63 -9.79 -6.92 -2.48
CA ALA A 63 -8.94 -5.75 -2.67
C ALA A 63 -9.69 -4.64 -3.42
N GLU A 64 -10.33 -4.96 -4.55
CA GLU A 64 -11.11 -4.01 -5.36
C GLU A 64 -12.28 -3.41 -4.54
N ALA A 65 -13.06 -4.24 -3.83
CA ALA A 65 -14.18 -3.77 -3.01
C ALA A 65 -13.71 -2.90 -1.83
N ALA A 66 -12.59 -3.27 -1.19
CA ALA A 66 -12.01 -2.49 -0.10
C ALA A 66 -11.54 -1.10 -0.59
N ILE A 67 -10.85 -1.04 -1.74
CA ILE A 67 -10.41 0.22 -2.34
C ILE A 67 -11.60 1.10 -2.71
N GLU A 68 -12.62 0.57 -3.39
CA GLU A 68 -13.81 1.33 -3.80
C GLU A 68 -14.53 1.93 -2.58
N ALA A 69 -14.78 1.13 -1.54
CA ALA A 69 -15.43 1.59 -0.33
C ALA A 69 -14.58 2.64 0.42
N ALA A 70 -13.27 2.39 0.55
CA ALA A 70 -12.36 3.33 1.22
C ALA A 70 -12.30 4.67 0.49
N MET A 71 -12.16 4.68 -0.84
CA MET A 71 -12.09 5.92 -1.63
C MET A 71 -13.38 6.74 -1.54
N HIS A 72 -14.53 6.07 -1.47
CA HIS A 72 -15.81 6.75 -1.25
C HIS A 72 -15.83 7.50 0.10
N SER A 73 -15.40 6.87 1.18
CA SER A 73 -15.36 7.48 2.52
C SER A 73 -14.30 8.57 2.63
N LEU A 74 -13.15 8.40 1.97
CA LEU A 74 -12.06 9.38 1.96
C LEU A 74 -12.41 10.68 1.20
N ALA A 75 -13.41 10.65 0.32
CA ALA A 75 -13.93 11.85 -0.35
C ALA A 75 -14.67 12.81 0.62
N ALA A 76 -15.06 12.35 1.81
CA ALA A 76 -15.73 13.19 2.79
C ALA A 76 -14.76 14.23 3.41
N ASP A 77 -15.27 15.45 3.65
CA ASP A 77 -14.47 16.53 4.30
C ASP A 77 -14.46 16.38 5.84
N TRP A 78 -13.92 15.25 6.29
CA TRP A 78 -13.67 14.98 7.71
C TRP A 78 -12.19 15.18 8.05
N PRO A 79 -11.80 15.34 9.32
CA PRO A 79 -10.39 15.24 9.73
C PRO A 79 -9.77 13.94 9.21
N PRO A 80 -8.49 13.96 8.75
CA PRO A 80 -7.86 12.80 8.12
C PRO A 80 -7.92 11.50 8.92
N ASP A 81 -7.65 11.55 10.23
CA ASP A 81 -7.71 10.41 11.15
C ASP A 81 -9.09 9.75 11.19
N ARG A 82 -10.14 10.58 11.27
CA ARG A 82 -11.53 10.14 11.25
C ARG A 82 -11.91 9.55 9.88
N ALA A 83 -11.51 10.21 8.79
CA ALA A 83 -11.82 9.75 7.45
C ALA A 83 -11.16 8.38 7.18
N LEU A 84 -9.90 8.22 7.56
CA LEU A 84 -9.15 6.97 7.41
C LEU A 84 -9.75 5.83 8.25
N THR A 85 -10.13 6.10 9.50
CA THR A 85 -10.78 5.08 10.35
C THR A 85 -12.13 4.65 9.75
N ALA A 86 -12.94 5.60 9.31
CA ALA A 86 -14.21 5.28 8.65
C ALA A 86 -13.99 4.49 7.35
N ALA A 87 -13.00 4.87 6.55
CA ALA A 87 -12.66 4.18 5.31
C ALA A 87 -12.27 2.70 5.55
N VAL A 88 -11.52 2.40 6.61
CA VAL A 88 -11.19 1.02 6.99
C VAL A 88 -12.44 0.23 7.40
N HIS A 89 -13.34 0.85 8.16
CA HIS A 89 -14.59 0.19 8.58
C HIS A 89 -15.49 -0.10 7.37
N ASP A 90 -15.64 0.85 6.43
CA ASP A 90 -16.46 0.67 5.24
C ASP A 90 -15.82 -0.35 4.29
N ALA A 91 -14.49 -0.36 4.15
CA ALA A 91 -13.76 -1.41 3.44
C ALA A 91 -14.01 -2.80 4.05
N SER A 92 -14.00 -2.90 5.39
CA SER A 92 -14.31 -4.17 6.06
C SER A 92 -15.75 -4.63 5.79
N ALA A 93 -16.71 -3.73 5.81
CA ALA A 93 -18.09 -4.05 5.45
C ALA A 93 -18.24 -4.51 3.98
N ALA A 94 -17.49 -3.89 3.06
CA ALA A 94 -17.47 -4.29 1.66
C ALA A 94 -16.88 -5.70 1.47
N VAL A 95 -15.79 -6.03 2.15
CA VAL A 95 -15.19 -7.38 2.14
C VAL A 95 -16.14 -8.42 2.75
N ALA A 96 -16.92 -8.06 3.78
CA ALA A 96 -17.99 -8.95 4.29
C ALA A 96 -19.00 -9.30 3.18
N GLY A 97 -19.38 -8.31 2.37
CA GLY A 97 -20.26 -8.53 1.20
C GLY A 97 -19.64 -9.48 0.17
N VAL A 98 -18.34 -9.37 -0.10
CA VAL A 98 -17.61 -10.30 -0.97
C VAL A 98 -17.64 -11.71 -0.41
N ARG A 99 -17.32 -11.87 0.89
CA ARG A 99 -17.35 -13.16 1.59
C ARG A 99 -18.74 -13.83 1.52
N ASP A 100 -19.80 -13.05 1.69
CA ASP A 100 -21.18 -13.55 1.63
C ASP A 100 -21.58 -14.02 0.22
N LEU A 101 -21.02 -13.41 -0.82
CA LEU A 101 -21.31 -13.75 -2.22
C LEU A 101 -20.57 -14.98 -2.71
N ILE A 102 -19.27 -15.09 -2.38
CA ILE A 102 -18.42 -16.14 -2.96
C ILE A 102 -18.06 -17.25 -1.98
N GLY A 103 -18.29 -17.04 -0.68
CA GLY A 103 -17.92 -17.99 0.39
C GLY A 103 -16.41 -18.01 0.68
N GLY A 104 -16.00 -18.87 1.61
CA GLY A 104 -14.60 -18.96 2.04
C GLY A 104 -14.20 -17.86 3.02
N ASP A 105 -12.90 -17.60 3.11
CA ASP A 105 -12.31 -16.58 3.96
C ASP A 105 -11.46 -15.60 3.11
N PRO A 106 -12.08 -14.88 2.15
CA PRO A 106 -11.37 -13.87 1.38
C PRO A 106 -11.06 -12.65 2.25
N GLY A 107 -9.98 -11.98 1.94
CA GLY A 107 -9.58 -10.78 2.66
C GLY A 107 -8.56 -9.96 1.88
N THR A 108 -8.10 -8.90 2.49
CA THR A 108 -7.08 -8.03 1.91
C THR A 108 -6.30 -7.29 2.99
N THR A 109 -5.09 -6.86 2.70
CA THR A 109 -4.45 -5.77 3.42
C THR A 109 -5.11 -4.45 3.04
N LEU A 110 -4.88 -3.40 3.78
CA LEU A 110 -5.30 -2.06 3.40
C LEU A 110 -4.36 -1.03 4.01
N VAL A 111 -3.68 -0.27 3.16
CA VAL A 111 -2.91 0.90 3.56
C VAL A 111 -3.44 2.12 2.83
N LEU A 112 -3.76 3.16 3.60
CA LEU A 112 -4.39 4.40 3.14
C LEU A 112 -3.55 5.59 3.57
N ALA A 113 -3.54 6.65 2.76
CA ALA A 113 -2.93 7.92 3.14
C ALA A 113 -3.80 9.11 2.74
N CYS A 114 -4.00 10.05 3.66
CA CYS A 114 -4.44 11.41 3.38
C CYS A 114 -3.19 12.29 3.39
N ILE A 115 -2.88 12.95 2.28
CA ILE A 115 -1.68 13.77 2.11
C ILE A 115 -2.13 15.20 1.85
N GLU A 116 -1.79 16.08 2.75
CA GLU A 116 -1.99 17.53 2.67
C GLU A 116 -0.62 18.23 2.51
N ASP A 117 -0.58 19.55 2.40
CA ASP A 117 0.63 20.30 2.00
C ASP A 117 1.87 20.02 2.86
N ASP A 118 1.69 19.85 4.16
CA ASP A 118 2.78 19.78 5.15
C ASP A 118 2.74 18.51 6.02
N HIS A 119 1.77 17.62 5.81
CA HIS A 119 1.70 16.37 6.55
C HIS A 119 0.94 15.26 5.80
N ALA A 120 1.21 14.03 6.17
CA ALA A 120 0.45 12.86 5.77
C ALA A 120 -0.08 12.12 6.99
N VAL A 121 -1.35 11.73 6.95
CA VAL A 121 -1.93 10.80 7.92
C VAL A 121 -2.17 9.48 7.22
N ILE A 122 -1.69 8.39 7.83
CA ILE A 122 -1.68 7.06 7.25
C ILE A 122 -2.46 6.12 8.14
N ALA A 123 -3.27 5.24 7.54
CA ALA A 123 -3.91 4.11 8.21
C ALA A 123 -3.39 2.81 7.64
N ASN A 124 -3.10 1.83 8.50
CA ASN A 124 -2.61 0.52 8.08
C ASN A 124 -3.35 -0.64 8.74
N VAL A 125 -3.71 -1.64 7.93
CA VAL A 125 -4.17 -2.98 8.33
C VAL A 125 -3.50 -3.99 7.40
N GLY A 126 -2.61 -4.82 7.92
CA GLY A 126 -1.86 -5.79 7.13
C GLY A 126 -0.36 -5.53 7.13
N ASP A 127 0.32 -6.10 6.17
CA ASP A 127 1.76 -6.00 5.95
C ASP A 127 2.15 -5.29 4.64
N SER A 128 1.17 -4.74 3.90
CA SER A 128 1.44 -3.65 2.97
C SER A 128 1.99 -2.45 3.72
N ARG A 129 2.92 -1.71 3.13
CA ARG A 129 3.68 -0.70 3.85
C ARG A 129 3.49 0.70 3.29
N ALA A 130 3.65 1.69 4.17
CA ALA A 130 3.89 3.09 3.81
C ALA A 130 5.32 3.48 4.17
N TYR A 131 5.95 4.25 3.28
CA TYR A 131 7.30 4.81 3.47
C TYR A 131 7.29 6.33 3.27
N LEU A 132 8.11 7.02 4.06
CA LEU A 132 8.55 8.38 3.77
C LEU A 132 9.87 8.31 2.98
N ILE A 133 9.88 8.90 1.80
CA ILE A 133 11.09 9.06 1.00
C ILE A 133 11.56 10.50 1.15
N ARG A 134 12.73 10.65 1.74
CA ARG A 134 13.34 11.97 2.03
C ARG A 134 14.83 11.94 1.77
N GLY A 135 15.31 12.76 0.82
CA GLY A 135 16.75 12.90 0.54
C GLY A 135 17.45 11.59 0.22
N GLY A 136 16.82 10.70 -0.53
CA GLY A 136 17.39 9.39 -0.92
C GLY A 136 17.26 8.28 0.13
N THR A 137 16.57 8.54 1.22
CA THR A 137 16.33 7.55 2.27
C THR A 137 14.87 7.15 2.28
N ALA A 138 14.57 5.86 2.32
CA ALA A 138 13.26 5.33 2.60
C ALA A 138 13.16 5.00 4.09
N GLN A 139 12.16 5.56 4.75
CA GLN A 139 11.84 5.28 6.15
C GLN A 139 10.47 4.62 6.20
N GLN A 140 10.39 3.35 6.65
CA GLN A 140 9.12 2.69 6.89
C GLN A 140 8.34 3.44 7.98
N LEU A 141 7.09 3.75 7.69
CA LEU A 141 6.18 4.49 8.59
C LEU A 141 5.24 3.54 9.33
N THR A 142 4.80 2.48 8.68
CA THR A 142 3.82 1.52 9.20
C THR A 142 4.49 0.35 9.91
N ASN A 143 3.74 -0.33 10.78
CA ASN A 143 4.13 -1.60 11.35
C ASN A 143 3.47 -2.73 10.56
N ASP A 144 4.24 -3.78 10.24
CA ASP A 144 3.65 -4.98 9.62
C ASP A 144 2.80 -5.73 10.64
N HIS A 145 1.55 -5.99 10.30
CA HIS A 145 0.70 -6.88 11.07
C HIS A 145 0.94 -8.33 10.62
N SER A 146 2.13 -8.81 10.89
CA SER A 146 2.58 -10.17 10.59
C SER A 146 3.25 -10.80 11.83
N TRP A 147 3.32 -12.13 11.84
CA TRP A 147 3.97 -12.84 12.94
C TRP A 147 5.42 -12.39 13.13
N VAL A 148 6.17 -12.25 12.04
CA VAL A 148 7.55 -11.75 12.11
C VAL A 148 7.63 -10.29 12.53
N GLY A 149 6.68 -9.45 12.14
CA GLY A 149 6.56 -8.06 12.59
C GLY A 149 6.34 -7.97 14.10
N ASP A 150 5.48 -8.83 14.65
CA ASP A 150 5.24 -8.92 16.10
C ASP A 150 6.50 -9.37 16.85
N GLU A 151 7.23 -10.36 16.32
CA GLU A 151 8.48 -10.87 16.92
C GLU A 151 9.61 -9.83 16.87
N LEU A 152 9.70 -9.06 15.78
CA LEU A 152 10.66 -7.94 15.65
C LEU A 152 10.37 -6.85 16.70
N ARG A 153 9.12 -6.40 16.81
CA ARG A 153 8.73 -5.38 17.81
C ARG A 153 8.95 -5.85 19.24
N ALA A 154 8.80 -7.14 19.48
CA ALA A 154 9.08 -7.74 20.79
C ALA A 154 10.58 -7.99 21.05
N GLY A 155 11.47 -7.70 20.09
CA GLY A 155 12.91 -7.91 20.19
C GLY A 155 13.31 -9.39 20.21
N ARG A 156 12.45 -10.30 19.75
CA ARG A 156 12.73 -11.75 19.70
C ARG A 156 13.36 -12.20 18.38
N LEU A 157 13.24 -11.40 17.33
CA LEU A 157 13.93 -11.56 16.06
C LEU A 157 14.66 -10.26 15.70
N ASN A 158 15.75 -10.37 14.94
CA ASN A 158 16.33 -9.25 14.23
C ASN A 158 15.81 -9.18 12.78
N ALA A 159 16.09 -8.08 12.07
CA ALA A 159 15.56 -7.85 10.71
C ALA A 159 15.98 -8.96 9.72
N ASN A 160 17.23 -9.47 9.83
CA ASN A 160 17.71 -10.53 8.94
C ASN A 160 17.02 -11.87 9.23
N GLU A 161 16.80 -12.21 10.50
CA GLU A 161 16.06 -13.40 10.91
C GLU A 161 14.61 -13.35 10.44
N ALA A 162 13.94 -12.20 10.61
CA ALA A 162 12.56 -11.99 10.17
C ALA A 162 12.40 -12.20 8.66
N ARG A 163 13.29 -11.60 7.85
CA ARG A 163 13.26 -11.69 6.38
C ARG A 163 13.36 -13.13 5.86
N HIS A 164 14.08 -14.01 6.56
CA HIS A 164 14.30 -15.40 6.15
C HIS A 164 13.44 -16.41 6.94
N HIS A 165 12.58 -15.93 7.84
CA HIS A 165 11.79 -16.81 8.71
C HIS A 165 10.72 -17.60 7.90
N PRO A 166 10.50 -18.91 8.20
CA PRO A 166 9.47 -19.70 7.51
C PRO A 166 8.04 -19.14 7.64
N ARG A 167 7.77 -18.35 8.69
CA ARG A 167 6.47 -17.71 8.96
C ARG A 167 6.41 -16.25 8.53
N ARG A 168 7.32 -15.77 7.67
CA ARG A 168 7.37 -14.35 7.28
C ARG A 168 6.07 -13.85 6.63
N ASN A 169 5.39 -14.73 5.87
CA ASN A 169 4.13 -14.40 5.19
C ASN A 169 2.89 -14.75 6.05
N THR A 170 3.03 -14.85 7.39
CA THR A 170 1.89 -15.12 8.27
C THR A 170 1.34 -13.80 8.77
N ILE A 171 0.27 -13.32 8.12
CA ILE A 171 -0.44 -12.10 8.51
C ILE A 171 -1.23 -12.35 9.79
N THR A 172 -1.20 -11.41 10.73
CA THR A 172 -1.89 -11.47 12.03
C THR A 172 -3.10 -10.54 12.12
N ARG A 173 -3.21 -9.57 11.20
CA ARG A 173 -4.36 -8.66 11.09
C ARG A 173 -4.59 -8.30 9.62
N ALA A 174 -5.82 -8.45 9.15
CA ALA A 174 -6.24 -8.14 7.78
C ALA A 174 -7.70 -7.66 7.77
N VAL A 175 -8.13 -7.08 6.66
CA VAL A 175 -9.52 -6.74 6.40
C VAL A 175 -10.21 -7.99 5.85
N MET A 176 -11.03 -8.65 6.68
CA MET A 176 -11.67 -9.94 6.37
C MET A 176 -13.20 -9.90 6.52
N GLY A 177 -13.78 -8.70 6.58
CA GLY A 177 -15.22 -8.51 6.75
C GLY A 177 -15.70 -8.47 8.20
N ASP A 178 -14.82 -8.63 9.17
CA ASP A 178 -15.08 -8.39 10.58
C ASP A 178 -14.56 -7.01 11.00
N PRO A 179 -15.12 -6.36 12.05
CA PRO A 179 -14.62 -5.07 12.51
C PRO A 179 -13.12 -5.12 12.83
N VAL A 180 -12.37 -4.19 12.24
CA VAL A 180 -10.93 -4.08 12.44
C VAL A 180 -10.55 -2.61 12.62
N GLU A 181 -9.66 -2.33 13.59
CA GLU A 181 -9.14 -0.99 13.85
C GLU A 181 -7.79 -0.80 13.15
N PRO A 182 -7.61 0.28 12.37
CA PRO A 182 -6.31 0.59 11.78
C PRO A 182 -5.32 1.11 12.81
N GLU A 183 -4.02 0.92 12.54
CA GLU A 183 -3.00 1.79 13.16
C GLU A 183 -2.93 3.10 12.39
N ILE A 184 -2.87 4.22 13.10
CA ILE A 184 -2.81 5.57 12.52
C ILE A 184 -1.43 6.18 12.79
N PHE A 185 -0.84 6.77 11.74
CA PHE A 185 0.46 7.44 11.80
C PHE A 185 0.31 8.86 11.24
N ASP A 186 0.92 9.84 11.89
CA ASP A 186 0.98 11.24 11.45
C ASP A 186 2.43 11.61 11.16
N VAL A 187 2.70 12.15 9.99
CA VAL A 187 4.06 12.38 9.47
C VAL A 187 4.17 13.77 8.86
N PRO A 188 5.06 14.63 9.36
CA PRO A 188 5.30 15.93 8.76
C PRO A 188 6.05 15.79 7.42
N LEU A 189 5.56 16.49 6.40
CA LEU A 189 6.13 16.52 5.06
C LEU A 189 6.83 17.85 4.78
N ARG A 190 7.73 17.81 3.79
CA ARG A 190 8.51 18.95 3.27
C ARG A 190 8.54 18.90 1.75
N PRO A 191 8.78 20.01 1.06
CA PRO A 191 9.05 19.99 -0.38
C PRO A 191 10.17 18.98 -0.73
N GLY A 192 9.91 18.18 -1.74
CA GLY A 192 10.81 17.09 -2.17
C GLY A 192 10.58 15.75 -1.51
N ASP A 193 9.75 15.65 -0.45
CA ASP A 193 9.36 14.37 0.14
C ASP A 193 8.38 13.62 -0.77
N ALA A 194 8.39 12.29 -0.66
CA ALA A 194 7.32 11.47 -1.22
C ALA A 194 6.81 10.47 -0.17
N VAL A 195 5.51 10.21 -0.21
CA VAL A 195 4.87 9.10 0.52
C VAL A 195 4.65 7.98 -0.49
N LEU A 196 5.21 6.82 -0.21
CA LEU A 196 5.04 5.58 -1.00
C LEU A 196 4.17 4.61 -0.22
N LEU A 197 3.14 4.06 -0.86
CA LEU A 197 2.42 2.86 -0.42
C LEU A 197 2.83 1.70 -1.34
N CYS A 198 3.06 0.51 -0.79
CA CYS A 198 3.42 -0.66 -1.60
C CYS A 198 2.99 -1.99 -0.96
N SER A 199 2.69 -2.98 -1.81
CA SER A 199 2.47 -4.37 -1.43
C SER A 199 3.79 -5.09 -1.10
N ASP A 200 3.70 -6.30 -0.58
CA ASP A 200 4.85 -7.13 -0.21
C ASP A 200 5.71 -7.50 -1.43
N GLY A 201 5.11 -7.63 -2.62
CA GLY A 201 5.83 -7.86 -3.86
C GLY A 201 6.85 -6.77 -4.22
N VAL A 202 6.76 -5.58 -3.60
CA VAL A 202 7.77 -4.52 -3.74
C VAL A 202 8.82 -4.60 -2.62
N TRP A 203 8.40 -4.61 -1.35
CA TRP A 203 9.32 -4.46 -0.24
C TRP A 203 10.01 -5.78 0.19
N GLU A 204 9.48 -6.96 -0.18
CA GLU A 204 10.18 -8.22 0.08
C GLU A 204 11.48 -8.35 -0.73
N PRO A 205 11.47 -8.16 -2.07
CA PRO A 205 12.69 -8.29 -2.86
C PRO A 205 13.63 -7.08 -2.76
N LEU A 206 13.14 -5.88 -2.45
CA LEU A 206 13.94 -4.66 -2.39
C LEU A 206 14.31 -4.29 -0.95
N THR A 207 15.50 -3.68 -0.77
CA THR A 207 15.89 -3.09 0.52
C THR A 207 15.42 -1.64 0.62
N ASP A 208 15.36 -1.10 1.85
CA ASP A 208 14.98 0.30 2.06
C ASP A 208 15.97 1.26 1.36
N GLU A 209 17.26 0.91 1.25
CA GLU A 209 18.25 1.68 0.49
C GLU A 209 17.88 1.72 -0.99
N MET A 210 17.52 0.56 -1.59
CA MET A 210 17.11 0.50 -3.00
C MET A 210 15.83 1.31 -3.25
N LEU A 211 14.85 1.25 -2.33
CA LEU A 211 13.64 2.08 -2.40
C LEU A 211 13.98 3.58 -2.39
N GLY A 212 14.86 4.00 -1.49
CA GLY A 212 15.32 5.38 -1.39
C GLY A 212 16.02 5.86 -2.66
N GLU A 213 16.94 5.08 -3.20
CA GLU A 213 17.67 5.39 -4.43
C GLU A 213 16.75 5.49 -5.65
N LEU A 214 15.87 4.51 -5.85
CA LEU A 214 14.96 4.48 -6.99
C LEU A 214 13.99 5.67 -6.99
N LEU A 215 13.48 6.08 -5.83
CA LEU A 215 12.47 7.13 -5.71
C LEU A 215 13.04 8.55 -5.71
N THR A 216 14.36 8.72 -5.65
CA THR A 216 15.04 10.02 -5.78
C THR A 216 15.45 10.37 -7.21
N VAL A 217 15.26 9.48 -8.16
CA VAL A 217 15.60 9.75 -9.56
C VAL A 217 14.71 10.87 -10.09
N ASP A 218 15.35 11.88 -10.72
CA ASP A 218 14.65 12.96 -11.39
C ASP A 218 13.77 12.44 -12.54
N GLY A 219 12.57 13.00 -12.65
CA GLY A 219 11.64 12.65 -13.72
C GLY A 219 10.21 12.45 -13.23
N PRO A 220 9.30 12.09 -14.14
CA PRO A 220 7.90 11.82 -13.82
C PRO A 220 7.77 10.67 -12.82
N LEU A 221 6.98 10.88 -11.77
CA LEU A 221 6.77 9.88 -10.70
C LEU A 221 6.24 8.55 -11.25
N ALA A 222 5.37 8.59 -12.25
CA ALA A 222 4.86 7.37 -12.91
C ALA A 222 6.00 6.49 -13.46
N ARG A 223 6.98 7.09 -14.13
CA ARG A 223 8.15 6.36 -14.65
C ARG A 223 9.04 5.82 -13.54
N THR A 224 9.12 6.54 -12.44
CA THR A 224 9.86 6.10 -11.25
C THR A 224 9.22 4.85 -10.64
N LEU A 225 7.88 4.82 -10.54
CA LEU A 225 7.15 3.66 -10.01
C LEU A 225 7.17 2.45 -10.97
N GLU A 226 7.12 2.68 -12.29
CA GLU A 226 7.34 1.61 -13.28
C GLU A 226 8.69 0.92 -13.03
N ARG A 227 9.78 1.71 -12.93
CA ARG A 227 11.12 1.17 -12.65
C ARG A 227 11.22 0.48 -11.30
N LEU A 228 10.48 0.96 -10.30
CA LEU A 228 10.41 0.32 -9.00
C LEU A 228 9.80 -1.09 -9.10
N CYS A 229 8.69 -1.23 -9.82
CA CYS A 229 8.05 -2.53 -10.06
C CYS A 229 8.97 -3.46 -10.90
N GLU A 230 9.59 -2.94 -11.95
CA GLU A 230 10.57 -3.68 -12.75
C GLU A 230 11.74 -4.19 -11.89
N ALA A 231 12.31 -3.32 -11.04
CA ALA A 231 13.41 -3.70 -10.15
C ALA A 231 13.00 -4.80 -9.14
N ALA A 232 11.77 -4.75 -8.61
CA ALA A 232 11.25 -5.77 -7.72
C ALA A 232 11.13 -7.14 -8.42
N LEU A 233 10.65 -7.14 -9.67
CA LEU A 233 10.55 -8.36 -10.50
C LEU A 233 11.94 -8.91 -10.85
N ASP A 234 12.89 -8.05 -11.23
CA ASP A 234 14.27 -8.41 -11.56
C ASP A 234 15.03 -8.96 -10.36
N ALA A 235 14.72 -8.48 -9.15
CA ALA A 235 15.25 -9.00 -7.89
C ALA A 235 14.67 -10.37 -7.50
N GLY A 236 13.79 -10.94 -8.32
CA GLY A 236 13.21 -12.27 -8.16
C GLY A 236 11.86 -12.27 -7.41
N GLY A 237 11.15 -11.15 -7.41
CA GLY A 237 9.79 -11.03 -6.88
C GLY A 237 8.86 -12.08 -7.50
N ARG A 238 8.08 -12.77 -6.67
CA ARG A 238 7.22 -13.90 -7.07
C ARG A 238 5.74 -13.58 -6.93
N ASP A 239 5.42 -12.40 -6.42
CA ASP A 239 4.06 -11.97 -6.15
C ASP A 239 3.57 -10.90 -7.14
N ASN A 240 2.34 -10.46 -6.95
CA ASN A 240 1.84 -9.22 -7.54
C ASN A 240 2.67 -8.05 -6.98
N VAL A 241 2.93 -7.04 -7.78
CA VAL A 241 3.82 -5.93 -7.44
C VAL A 241 3.08 -4.63 -7.65
N THR A 242 2.78 -3.92 -6.57
CA THR A 242 1.99 -2.68 -6.64
C THR A 242 2.60 -1.59 -5.78
N ALA A 243 2.70 -0.40 -6.36
CA ALA A 243 3.19 0.81 -5.71
C ALA A 243 2.32 2.02 -6.09
N ALA A 244 1.98 2.85 -5.12
CA ALA A 244 1.33 4.14 -5.31
C ALA A 244 2.05 5.20 -4.49
N ALA A 245 2.28 6.39 -5.07
CA ALA A 245 3.00 7.44 -4.37
C ALA A 245 2.46 8.84 -4.67
N ALA A 246 2.67 9.74 -3.71
CA ALA A 246 2.52 11.18 -3.89
C ALA A 246 3.83 11.88 -3.51
N ARG A 247 4.30 12.80 -4.37
CA ARG A 247 5.51 13.61 -4.18
C ARG A 247 5.11 15.06 -3.97
N VAL A 248 5.64 15.70 -2.92
CA VAL A 248 5.51 17.15 -2.67
C VAL A 248 6.49 17.89 -3.56
N ARG A 249 6.01 18.81 -4.41
CA ARG A 249 6.83 19.64 -5.32
C ARG A 249 7.40 20.87 -4.65
#